data_e5e71e2d7e91d7c1989aa03d22f80fd8
#
_entry.id   e5e71e2d7e91d7c1989aa03d22f80fd8
#
_cell.length_a   1.000
_cell.length_b   1.000
_cell.length_c   1.000
_cell.angle_alpha   90.00
_cell.angle_beta   90.00
_cell.angle_gamma   90.00
#
_symmetry.space_group_name_H-M   'P 1'
#
loop_
_entity.id
_entity.type
_entity.pdbx_description
1 polymer ?
#
loop_
_entity_poly.entity_id
_entity_poly.type
_entity_poly.pdbx_seq_one_letter_code
_entity_poly.pdbx_strand_id
1 'polypeptide(L)'
;MSSPIPLPQTFHHTTQTHTYTIRWTSLGDPTSPPLIFLHGTPWSSHVWKPYALSLATYLHVYLFDNPGFGTSPLGQPLPSKKDTITPKEALDADLAQQSAVFAALYNLWAQEWNQYNKAHIVAHDNGGLMSLRAHLLHGCQYASLCLIDVVACGPFGKPLFKLVAENEGVFNELTGAVFEGVVEGYIRDAAVKELDKRTMEVLKGPWVAGEAGRRGFVRQMVQANSRSTEEVEGRYAEVGERMPVRIIWGREDKWIPVETAERLRAMLRARDVVVIERAGHLVMYDQGERLGLELGWWLSLVSR
;
A
#
# COMPACT_ATOMS: atom_id res chain seq x y z
N MET A 1 19.73 8.09 1.18
CA MET A 1 19.28 7.11 0.16
C MET A 1 19.38 7.69 -1.24
N SER A 2 19.63 6.87 -2.26
CA SER A 2 19.66 7.29 -3.65
C SER A 2 18.25 7.65 -4.18
N SER A 3 18.16 8.24 -5.39
CA SER A 3 16.88 8.59 -6.07
C SER A 3 15.90 7.42 -6.11
N PRO A 4 14.58 7.67 -6.23
CA PRO A 4 13.58 6.61 -6.41
C PRO A 4 13.95 5.64 -7.55
N ILE A 5 13.50 4.39 -7.47
CA ILE A 5 13.56 3.47 -8.61
C ILE A 5 12.60 4.02 -9.67
N PRO A 6 13.06 4.22 -10.92
CA PRO A 6 12.16 4.64 -12.00
C PRO A 6 11.06 3.60 -12.25
N LEU A 7 9.85 4.06 -12.52
CA LEU A 7 8.71 3.25 -12.94
C LEU A 7 8.36 3.56 -14.41
N PRO A 8 9.14 3.09 -15.39
CA PRO A 8 8.99 3.47 -16.79
C PRO A 8 7.77 2.82 -17.47
N GLN A 9 7.31 1.70 -16.94
CA GLN A 9 6.19 0.97 -17.52
C GLN A 9 4.87 1.65 -17.18
N THR A 10 3.90 1.50 -18.06
CA THR A 10 2.56 2.08 -17.89
C THR A 10 1.51 1.01 -18.13
N PHE A 11 0.57 0.91 -17.20
CA PHE A 11 -0.63 0.10 -17.34
C PHE A 11 -1.86 0.99 -17.35
N HIS A 12 -2.74 0.81 -18.33
CA HIS A 12 -4.01 1.50 -18.43
C HIS A 12 -5.14 0.54 -18.07
N HIS A 13 -6.00 0.96 -17.17
CA HIS A 13 -7.17 0.19 -16.76
C HIS A 13 -8.41 1.07 -16.74
N THR A 14 -9.49 0.59 -17.36
CA THR A 14 -10.77 1.30 -17.41
C THR A 14 -11.81 0.50 -16.65
N THR A 15 -12.42 1.14 -15.66
CA THR A 15 -13.59 0.64 -14.93
C THR A 15 -14.89 1.18 -15.53
N GLN A 16 -16.01 0.94 -14.89
CA GLN A 16 -17.30 1.51 -15.33
C GLN A 16 -17.37 3.04 -15.19
N THR A 17 -16.52 3.64 -14.37
CA THR A 17 -16.58 5.05 -14.00
C THR A 17 -15.30 5.84 -14.30
N HIS A 18 -14.14 5.20 -14.24
CA HIS A 18 -12.84 5.87 -14.35
C HIS A 18 -11.87 5.12 -15.26
N THR A 19 -10.91 5.87 -15.79
CA THR A 19 -9.67 5.35 -16.38
C THR A 19 -8.51 5.63 -15.43
N TYR A 20 -7.69 4.60 -15.20
CA TYR A 20 -6.49 4.66 -14.35
C TYR A 20 -5.24 4.45 -15.20
N THR A 21 -4.17 5.16 -14.84
CA THR A 21 -2.84 4.98 -15.42
C THR A 21 -1.88 4.66 -14.27
N ILE A 22 -1.33 3.45 -14.29
CA ILE A 22 -0.44 2.98 -13.23
C ILE A 22 0.99 2.93 -13.75
N ARG A 23 1.90 3.52 -12.98
CA ARG A 23 3.34 3.43 -13.21
C ARG A 23 3.92 2.26 -12.43
N TRP A 24 4.72 1.45 -13.12
CA TRP A 24 5.31 0.25 -12.53
C TRP A 24 6.66 -0.10 -13.15
N THR A 25 7.36 -1.03 -12.51
CA THR A 25 8.59 -1.64 -13.03
C THR A 25 8.74 -3.05 -12.45
N SER A 26 9.59 -3.86 -13.08
CA SER A 26 10.09 -5.09 -12.48
C SER A 26 11.61 -5.10 -12.45
N LEU A 27 12.17 -5.85 -11.51
CA LEU A 27 13.60 -6.01 -11.27
C LEU A 27 13.91 -7.50 -11.11
N GLY A 28 15.12 -7.90 -11.46
CA GLY A 28 15.57 -9.29 -11.32
C GLY A 28 15.30 -10.12 -12.59
N ASP A 29 15.56 -11.42 -12.48
CA ASP A 29 15.39 -12.36 -13.57
C ASP A 29 13.90 -12.72 -13.75
N PRO A 30 13.28 -12.51 -14.92
CA PRO A 30 11.88 -12.84 -15.17
C PRO A 30 11.55 -14.34 -15.06
N THR A 31 12.56 -15.21 -15.02
CA THR A 31 12.38 -16.65 -14.77
C THR A 31 12.40 -17.02 -13.30
N SER A 32 12.66 -16.08 -12.39
CA SER A 32 12.63 -16.28 -10.94
C SER A 32 11.21 -16.16 -10.37
N PRO A 33 10.94 -16.69 -9.16
CA PRO A 33 9.64 -16.57 -8.52
C PRO A 33 9.19 -15.10 -8.37
N PRO A 34 7.95 -14.76 -8.74
CA PRO A 34 7.47 -13.38 -8.68
C PRO A 34 7.18 -12.92 -7.26
N LEU A 35 7.63 -11.70 -6.94
CA LEU A 35 7.38 -10.99 -5.68
C LEU A 35 6.77 -9.61 -5.99
N ILE A 36 5.66 -9.27 -5.37
CA ILE A 36 4.99 -7.97 -5.52
C ILE A 36 5.00 -7.23 -4.19
N PHE A 37 5.43 -5.97 -4.20
CA PHE A 37 5.33 -5.07 -3.07
C PHE A 37 4.15 -4.11 -3.24
N LEU A 38 3.28 -4.04 -2.20
CA LEU A 38 2.20 -3.07 -2.11
C LEU A 38 2.50 -2.05 -1.03
N HIS A 39 2.53 -0.77 -1.40
CA HIS A 39 2.65 0.33 -0.45
C HIS A 39 1.27 0.79 0.04
N GLY A 40 1.25 1.59 1.10
CA GLY A 40 0.06 2.21 1.65
C GLY A 40 0.04 3.72 1.54
N THR A 41 -0.63 4.36 2.47
CA THR A 41 -0.94 5.79 2.52
C THR A 41 -0.12 6.49 3.62
N PRO A 42 0.56 7.61 3.35
CA PRO A 42 0.67 8.36 2.08
C PRO A 42 1.95 8.01 1.29
N TRP A 43 2.34 6.76 1.25
CA TRP A 43 3.62 6.30 0.73
C TRP A 43 3.58 6.09 -0.80
N SER A 44 4.70 5.66 -1.36
CA SER A 44 4.84 5.17 -2.73
C SER A 44 5.71 3.91 -2.74
N SER A 45 5.89 3.29 -3.87
CA SER A 45 6.80 2.14 -4.05
C SER A 45 8.22 2.40 -3.56
N HIS A 46 8.60 3.67 -3.38
CA HIS A 46 9.93 4.06 -2.90
C HIS A 46 10.27 3.47 -1.53
N VAL A 47 9.30 3.26 -0.63
CA VAL A 47 9.54 2.66 0.70
C VAL A 47 10.13 1.24 0.60
N TRP A 48 9.91 0.56 -0.51
CA TRP A 48 10.36 -0.79 -0.77
C TRP A 48 11.74 -0.88 -1.44
N LYS A 49 12.32 0.25 -1.86
CA LYS A 49 13.53 0.28 -2.67
C LYS A 49 14.68 -0.59 -2.15
N PRO A 50 15.13 -0.49 -0.88
CA PRO A 50 16.27 -1.29 -0.40
C PRO A 50 15.98 -2.80 -0.46
N TYR A 51 14.75 -3.20 -0.16
CA TYR A 51 14.32 -4.59 -0.18
C TYR A 51 14.19 -5.12 -1.61
N ALA A 52 13.58 -4.32 -2.49
CA ALA A 52 13.43 -4.67 -3.90
C ALA A 52 14.78 -4.92 -4.58
N LEU A 53 15.76 -4.03 -4.37
CA LEU A 53 17.12 -4.19 -4.93
C LEU A 53 17.84 -5.42 -4.39
N SER A 54 17.71 -5.72 -3.08
CA SER A 54 18.33 -6.89 -2.46
C SER A 54 17.68 -8.20 -2.92
N LEU A 55 16.34 -8.23 -2.98
CA LEU A 55 15.59 -9.44 -3.30
C LEU A 55 15.57 -9.73 -4.80
N ALA A 56 15.77 -8.74 -5.66
CA ALA A 56 15.85 -8.90 -7.09
C ALA A 56 17.03 -9.77 -7.57
N THR A 57 17.96 -10.10 -6.68
CA THR A 57 19.03 -11.08 -6.96
C THR A 57 18.54 -12.54 -6.97
N TYR A 58 17.35 -12.78 -6.41
CA TYR A 58 16.78 -14.13 -6.26
C TYR A 58 15.34 -14.25 -6.74
N LEU A 59 14.63 -13.12 -6.87
CA LEU A 59 13.21 -13.05 -7.19
C LEU A 59 12.96 -12.07 -8.32
N HIS A 60 11.89 -12.27 -9.09
CA HIS A 60 11.37 -11.28 -10.03
C HIS A 60 10.46 -10.31 -9.28
N VAL A 61 10.96 -9.13 -8.95
CA VAL A 61 10.32 -8.16 -8.05
C VAL A 61 9.54 -7.12 -8.84
N TYR A 62 8.27 -6.93 -8.50
CA TYR A 62 7.38 -5.91 -9.07
C TYR A 62 7.16 -4.77 -8.10
N LEU A 63 7.30 -3.55 -8.58
CA LEU A 63 7.02 -2.30 -7.89
C LEU A 63 6.04 -1.47 -8.71
N PHE A 64 5.08 -0.85 -8.04
CA PHE A 64 4.13 0.07 -8.68
C PHE A 64 3.68 1.14 -7.69
N ASP A 65 3.22 2.27 -8.20
CA ASP A 65 2.57 3.29 -7.41
C ASP A 65 1.05 3.18 -7.60
N ASN A 66 0.30 3.18 -6.50
CA ASN A 66 -1.15 3.17 -6.52
C ASN A 66 -1.73 4.40 -7.26
N PRO A 67 -2.97 4.35 -7.78
CA PRO A 67 -3.60 5.50 -8.44
C PRO A 67 -3.57 6.76 -7.56
N GLY A 68 -2.94 7.82 -8.05
CA GLY A 68 -2.81 9.09 -7.34
C GLY A 68 -1.69 9.14 -6.30
N PHE A 69 -0.78 8.16 -6.30
CA PHE A 69 0.39 8.11 -5.42
C PHE A 69 1.68 8.13 -6.24
N GLY A 70 2.76 8.64 -5.63
CA GLY A 70 4.08 8.64 -6.26
C GLY A 70 4.07 9.22 -7.67
N THR A 71 4.31 8.40 -8.67
CA THR A 71 4.35 8.78 -10.09
C THR A 71 3.09 8.38 -10.88
N SER A 72 2.16 7.66 -10.27
CA SER A 72 0.88 7.31 -10.88
C SER A 72 -0.11 8.47 -10.74
N PRO A 73 -0.69 8.96 -11.85
CA PRO A 73 -1.68 10.04 -11.78
C PRO A 73 -2.99 9.59 -11.13
N LEU A 74 -3.80 10.56 -10.77
CA LEU A 74 -5.17 10.36 -10.28
C LEU A 74 -6.01 9.63 -11.34
N GLY A 75 -6.96 8.81 -10.89
CA GLY A 75 -8.01 8.28 -11.76
C GLY A 75 -8.80 9.40 -12.43
N GLN A 76 -9.11 9.23 -13.70
CA GLN A 76 -9.87 10.21 -14.49
C GLN A 76 -11.29 9.67 -14.77
N PRO A 77 -12.35 10.42 -14.45
CA PRO A 77 -13.71 10.03 -14.81
C PRO A 77 -13.82 9.80 -16.32
N LEU A 78 -14.57 8.78 -16.71
CA LEU A 78 -14.86 8.55 -18.12
C LEU A 78 -15.60 9.77 -18.71
N PRO A 79 -15.27 10.21 -19.94
CA PRO A 79 -15.96 11.34 -20.60
C PRO A 79 -17.49 11.18 -20.60
N SER A 80 -17.98 9.95 -20.84
CA SER A 80 -19.41 9.61 -20.83
C SER A 80 -20.08 9.68 -19.46
N LYS A 81 -19.28 9.77 -18.38
CA LYS A 81 -19.74 9.80 -16.99
C LYS A 81 -19.48 11.11 -16.28
N LYS A 82 -18.70 12.01 -16.89
CA LYS A 82 -18.21 13.25 -16.27
C LYS A 82 -19.31 14.09 -15.61
N ASP A 83 -20.47 14.18 -16.22
CA ASP A 83 -21.60 14.98 -15.76
C ASP A 83 -22.69 14.17 -15.03
N THR A 84 -22.57 12.84 -14.99
CA THR A 84 -23.56 11.92 -14.41
C THR A 84 -23.06 11.12 -13.23
N ILE A 85 -21.73 11.14 -12.98
CA ILE A 85 -21.13 10.40 -11.89
C ILE A 85 -21.57 10.99 -10.53
N THR A 86 -22.14 10.15 -9.70
CA THR A 86 -22.52 10.57 -8.35
C THR A 86 -21.29 10.72 -7.44
N PRO A 87 -21.36 11.53 -6.37
CA PRO A 87 -20.26 11.61 -5.41
C PRO A 87 -19.81 10.25 -4.86
N LYS A 88 -20.72 9.28 -4.74
CA LYS A 88 -20.40 7.91 -4.31
C LYS A 88 -19.61 7.13 -5.36
N GLU A 89 -19.86 7.36 -6.63
CA GLU A 89 -19.17 6.72 -7.76
C GLU A 89 -17.85 7.42 -8.10
N ALA A 90 -17.69 8.68 -7.69
CA ALA A 90 -16.47 9.48 -7.86
C ALA A 90 -15.34 9.08 -6.91
N LEU A 91 -15.50 8.02 -6.11
CA LEU A 91 -14.52 7.54 -5.12
C LEU A 91 -13.34 6.81 -5.78
N ASP A 92 -12.53 7.53 -6.54
CA ASP A 92 -11.39 6.98 -7.28
C ASP A 92 -10.18 6.61 -6.40
N ALA A 93 -10.11 7.14 -5.16
CA ALA A 93 -9.11 6.79 -4.14
C ALA A 93 -9.62 5.79 -3.09
N ASP A 94 -10.87 5.35 -3.19
CA ASP A 94 -11.43 4.31 -2.32
C ASP A 94 -10.66 3.01 -2.46
N LEU A 95 -10.43 2.30 -1.35
CA LEU A 95 -9.69 1.04 -1.33
C LEU A 95 -10.36 -0.07 -2.15
N ALA A 96 -11.67 -0.01 -2.37
CA ALA A 96 -12.35 -0.93 -3.26
C ALA A 96 -11.90 -0.71 -4.71
N GLN A 97 -11.80 0.54 -5.17
CA GLN A 97 -11.29 0.85 -6.50
C GLN A 97 -9.81 0.51 -6.63
N GLN A 98 -8.99 0.91 -5.65
CA GLN A 98 -7.56 0.61 -5.67
C GLN A 98 -7.29 -0.90 -5.70
N SER A 99 -8.05 -1.71 -4.96
CA SER A 99 -7.90 -3.16 -4.98
C SER A 99 -8.32 -3.80 -6.31
N ALA A 100 -9.34 -3.27 -6.98
CA ALA A 100 -9.75 -3.72 -8.30
C ALA A 100 -8.69 -3.37 -9.37
N VAL A 101 -8.11 -2.16 -9.31
CA VAL A 101 -7.02 -1.74 -10.19
C VAL A 101 -5.77 -2.60 -9.97
N PHE A 102 -5.40 -2.87 -8.71
CA PHE A 102 -4.29 -3.78 -8.40
C PHE A 102 -4.56 -5.18 -8.95
N ALA A 103 -5.77 -5.71 -8.80
CA ALA A 103 -6.11 -7.04 -9.32
C ALA A 103 -5.99 -7.11 -10.85
N ALA A 104 -6.37 -6.05 -11.56
CA ALA A 104 -6.19 -5.97 -13.01
C ALA A 104 -4.71 -5.94 -13.40
N LEU A 105 -3.88 -5.19 -12.67
CA LEU A 105 -2.44 -5.13 -12.87
C LEU A 105 -1.76 -6.47 -12.55
N TYR A 106 -2.17 -7.13 -11.45
CA TYR A 106 -1.74 -8.47 -11.08
C TYR A 106 -2.00 -9.48 -12.22
N ASN A 107 -3.20 -9.45 -12.80
CA ASN A 107 -3.56 -10.34 -13.89
C ASN A 107 -2.77 -10.08 -15.17
N LEU A 108 -2.35 -8.84 -15.43
CA LEU A 108 -1.43 -8.53 -16.52
C LEU A 108 -0.08 -9.23 -16.29
N TRP A 109 0.51 -9.05 -15.11
CA TRP A 109 1.81 -9.64 -14.78
C TRP A 109 1.77 -11.18 -14.73
N ALA A 110 0.66 -11.75 -14.26
CA ALA A 110 0.49 -13.19 -14.17
C ALA A 110 0.58 -13.91 -15.54
N GLN A 111 0.32 -13.21 -16.64
CA GLN A 111 0.47 -13.75 -18.00
C GLN A 111 1.93 -14.00 -18.37
N GLU A 112 2.88 -13.35 -17.69
CA GLU A 112 4.30 -13.40 -17.99
C GLU A 112 5.08 -14.40 -17.10
N TRP A 113 4.46 -14.99 -16.05
CA TRP A 113 5.17 -15.76 -15.04
C TRP A 113 5.51 -17.21 -15.40
N ASN A 114 5.46 -17.58 -16.67
CA ASN A 114 5.89 -18.88 -17.20
C ASN A 114 5.47 -20.10 -16.30
N GLN A 115 6.44 -20.61 -15.53
CA GLN A 115 6.27 -21.76 -14.63
C GLN A 115 5.58 -21.42 -13.31
N TYR A 116 5.47 -20.13 -12.96
CA TYR A 116 4.83 -19.68 -11.72
C TYR A 116 3.41 -19.20 -12.04
N ASN A 117 2.45 -19.68 -11.30
CA ASN A 117 1.05 -19.25 -11.42
C ASN A 117 0.59 -18.37 -10.27
N LYS A 118 1.51 -18.05 -9.33
CA LYS A 118 1.24 -17.27 -8.12
C LYS A 118 2.46 -16.44 -7.73
N ALA A 119 2.22 -15.21 -7.24
CA ALA A 119 3.27 -14.35 -6.71
C ALA A 119 3.30 -14.40 -5.18
N HIS A 120 4.47 -14.15 -4.59
CA HIS A 120 4.59 -13.75 -3.20
C HIS A 120 4.17 -12.28 -3.05
N ILE A 121 3.46 -11.97 -1.98
CA ILE A 121 2.99 -10.59 -1.70
C ILE A 121 3.61 -10.11 -0.39
N VAL A 122 4.16 -8.89 -0.42
CA VAL A 122 4.57 -8.11 0.75
C VAL A 122 3.81 -6.80 0.73
N ALA A 123 3.01 -6.54 1.74
CA ALA A 123 2.12 -5.40 1.78
C ALA A 123 2.22 -4.63 3.10
N HIS A 124 2.15 -3.30 3.02
CA HIS A 124 2.20 -2.38 4.15
C HIS A 124 0.97 -1.49 4.16
N ASP A 125 0.47 -1.15 5.37
CA ASP A 125 -0.62 -0.20 5.59
C ASP A 125 -1.87 -0.56 4.76
N ASN A 126 -2.42 0.37 3.99
CA ASN A 126 -3.57 0.13 3.10
C ASN A 126 -3.28 -0.92 2.00
N GLY A 127 -2.01 -1.14 1.64
CA GLY A 127 -1.62 -2.22 0.75
C GLY A 127 -2.03 -3.59 1.26
N GLY A 128 -2.08 -3.77 2.60
CA GLY A 128 -2.58 -4.99 3.23
C GLY A 128 -4.04 -5.26 2.88
N LEU A 129 -4.93 -4.29 3.12
CA LEU A 129 -6.35 -4.44 2.78
C LEU A 129 -6.55 -4.60 1.27
N MET A 130 -5.80 -3.87 0.46
CA MET A 130 -5.85 -4.02 -1.01
C MET A 130 -5.52 -5.44 -1.44
N SER A 131 -4.45 -6.04 -0.88
CA SER A 131 -4.05 -7.41 -1.20
C SER A 131 -5.10 -8.44 -0.76
N LEU A 132 -5.67 -8.28 0.43
CA LEU A 132 -6.73 -9.15 0.94
C LEU A 132 -8.00 -9.06 0.08
N ARG A 133 -8.42 -7.85 -0.31
CA ARG A 133 -9.56 -7.65 -1.19
C ARG A 133 -9.32 -8.22 -2.59
N ALA A 134 -8.13 -8.01 -3.16
CA ALA A 134 -7.79 -8.55 -4.47
C ALA A 134 -7.83 -10.09 -4.48
N HIS A 135 -7.38 -10.73 -3.39
CA HIS A 135 -7.49 -12.18 -3.23
C HIS A 135 -8.94 -12.65 -3.08
N LEU A 136 -9.69 -12.06 -2.14
CA LEU A 136 -11.00 -12.54 -1.72
C LEU A 136 -12.13 -12.17 -2.69
N LEU A 137 -12.03 -11.02 -3.36
CA LEU A 137 -13.10 -10.47 -4.22
C LEU A 137 -12.78 -10.54 -5.71
N HIS A 138 -11.48 -10.49 -6.08
CA HIS A 138 -11.06 -10.40 -7.48
C HIS A 138 -10.27 -11.64 -7.96
N GLY A 139 -10.14 -12.66 -7.13
CA GLY A 139 -9.59 -13.97 -7.52
C GLY A 139 -8.07 -14.03 -7.68
N CYS A 140 -7.30 -13.01 -7.27
CA CYS A 140 -5.84 -13.05 -7.28
C CYS A 140 -5.33 -14.19 -6.39
N GLN A 141 -4.49 -15.08 -6.92
CA GLN A 141 -3.94 -16.24 -6.20
C GLN A 141 -2.50 -15.97 -5.79
N TYR A 142 -2.18 -16.05 -4.50
CA TYR A 142 -0.85 -15.78 -3.98
C TYR A 142 -0.14 -17.06 -3.55
N ALA A 143 1.19 -17.08 -3.70
CA ALA A 143 2.06 -18.12 -3.17
C ALA A 143 2.23 -17.98 -1.65
N SER A 144 2.35 -16.73 -1.17
CA SER A 144 2.36 -16.37 0.25
C SER A 144 2.00 -14.90 0.44
N LEU A 145 1.62 -14.52 1.66
CA LEU A 145 1.26 -13.15 2.02
C LEU A 145 2.00 -12.74 3.29
N CYS A 146 2.79 -11.65 3.20
CA CYS A 146 3.42 -10.99 4.36
C CYS A 146 2.80 -9.62 4.55
N LEU A 147 2.20 -9.39 5.72
CA LEU A 147 1.48 -8.17 6.08
C LEU A 147 2.28 -7.40 7.12
N ILE A 148 2.56 -6.12 6.86
CA ILE A 148 3.42 -5.27 7.70
C ILE A 148 2.64 -4.03 8.12
N ASP A 149 2.37 -3.85 9.41
CA ASP A 149 1.65 -2.71 9.98
C ASP A 149 0.39 -2.34 9.16
N VAL A 150 -0.46 -3.33 8.87
CA VAL A 150 -1.51 -3.17 7.86
C VAL A 150 -2.83 -2.65 8.41
N VAL A 151 -3.49 -1.81 7.63
CA VAL A 151 -4.90 -1.47 7.79
C VAL A 151 -5.71 -2.63 7.20
N ALA A 152 -6.29 -3.46 8.05
CA ALA A 152 -7.04 -4.63 7.59
C ALA A 152 -8.27 -4.97 8.45
N CYS A 153 -8.44 -4.36 9.62
CA CYS A 153 -9.62 -4.55 10.46
C CYS A 153 -10.03 -3.26 11.18
N GLY A 154 -11.31 -3.17 11.53
CA GLY A 154 -11.84 -2.02 12.27
C GLY A 154 -11.34 -1.92 13.73
N PRO A 155 -11.43 -0.72 14.33
CA PRO A 155 -11.97 0.52 13.77
C PRO A 155 -11.06 1.12 12.71
N PHE A 156 -11.66 1.69 11.65
CA PHE A 156 -10.94 2.22 10.50
C PHE A 156 -10.68 3.73 10.65
N GLY A 157 -9.47 4.14 10.28
CA GLY A 157 -9.08 5.54 10.19
C GLY A 157 -8.67 6.18 11.53
N LYS A 158 -7.67 7.03 11.46
CA LYS A 158 -7.22 7.86 12.58
C LYS A 158 -8.13 9.07 12.79
N PRO A 159 -8.05 9.72 13.95
CA PRO A 159 -8.74 10.99 14.19
C PRO A 159 -8.49 12.04 13.12
N LEU A 160 -7.27 12.09 12.54
CA LEU A 160 -6.93 13.01 11.46
C LEU A 160 -7.78 12.74 10.19
N PHE A 161 -8.02 11.48 9.81
CA PHE A 161 -8.85 11.15 8.64
C PHE A 161 -10.26 11.69 8.79
N LYS A 162 -10.86 11.52 9.97
CA LYS A 162 -12.18 12.07 10.29
C LYS A 162 -12.16 13.59 10.27
N LEU A 163 -11.16 14.22 10.89
CA LEU A 163 -11.03 15.68 10.91
C LEU A 163 -10.90 16.25 9.48
N VAL A 164 -10.10 15.63 8.62
CA VAL A 164 -9.94 16.05 7.23
C VAL A 164 -11.25 15.86 6.46
N ALA A 165 -11.92 14.72 6.62
CA ALA A 165 -13.18 14.44 5.93
C ALA A 165 -14.31 15.42 6.33
N GLU A 166 -14.37 15.80 7.60
CA GLU A 166 -15.35 16.78 8.12
C GLU A 166 -15.01 18.23 7.73
N ASN A 167 -13.77 18.52 7.33
CA ASN A 167 -13.27 19.86 7.04
C ASN A 167 -12.49 19.94 5.72
N GLU A 168 -12.88 19.17 4.70
CA GLU A 168 -12.17 19.05 3.43
C GLU A 168 -11.82 20.41 2.80
N GLY A 169 -12.78 21.35 2.78
CA GLY A 169 -12.57 22.69 2.24
C GLY A 169 -11.46 23.45 2.94
N VAL A 170 -11.39 23.36 4.27
CA VAL A 170 -10.34 24.02 5.07
C VAL A 170 -8.97 23.47 4.71
N PHE A 171 -8.82 22.14 4.63
CA PHE A 171 -7.53 21.53 4.29
C PHE A 171 -7.09 21.83 2.85
N ASN A 172 -8.02 21.95 1.92
CA ASN A 172 -7.73 22.33 0.55
C ASN A 172 -7.32 23.81 0.38
N GLU A 173 -7.71 24.69 1.32
CA GLU A 173 -7.39 26.13 1.29
C GLU A 173 -6.16 26.48 2.13
N LEU A 174 -5.51 25.54 2.82
CA LEU A 174 -4.28 25.81 3.57
C LEU A 174 -3.19 26.36 2.65
N THR A 175 -2.45 27.37 3.13
CA THR A 175 -1.27 27.85 2.39
C THR A 175 -0.22 26.76 2.26
N GLY A 176 0.64 26.84 1.23
CA GLY A 176 1.63 25.80 0.94
C GLY A 176 2.49 25.44 2.15
N ALA A 177 3.03 26.44 2.86
CA ALA A 177 3.89 26.23 4.03
C ALA A 177 3.14 25.57 5.21
N VAL A 178 1.88 25.96 5.47
CA VAL A 178 1.08 25.35 6.55
C VAL A 178 0.72 23.92 6.20
N PHE A 179 0.31 23.67 4.96
CA PHE A 179 0.01 22.31 4.49
C PHE A 179 1.24 21.40 4.53
N GLU A 180 2.41 21.89 4.12
CA GLU A 180 3.68 21.19 4.23
C GLU A 180 3.95 20.77 5.69
N GLY A 181 3.76 21.68 6.65
CA GLY A 181 3.90 21.36 8.07
C GLY A 181 2.93 20.28 8.55
N VAL A 182 1.69 20.26 8.04
CA VAL A 182 0.72 19.20 8.32
C VAL A 182 1.20 17.85 7.79
N VAL A 183 1.66 17.79 6.54
CA VAL A 183 2.18 16.55 5.92
C VAL A 183 3.43 16.05 6.64
N GLU A 184 4.39 16.94 6.96
CA GLU A 184 5.58 16.56 7.72
C GLU A 184 5.23 16.01 9.10
N GLY A 185 4.36 16.70 9.83
CA GLY A 185 3.90 16.24 11.15
C GLY A 185 3.26 14.86 11.09
N TYR A 186 2.43 14.62 10.06
CA TYR A 186 1.78 13.33 9.84
C TYR A 186 2.81 12.23 9.54
N ILE A 187 3.80 12.49 8.68
CA ILE A 187 4.87 11.53 8.35
C ILE A 187 5.75 11.24 9.58
N ARG A 188 6.13 12.27 10.35
CA ARG A 188 6.95 12.11 11.57
C ARG A 188 6.25 11.27 12.64
N ASP A 189 4.94 11.39 12.77
CA ASP A 189 4.16 10.60 13.73
C ASP A 189 4.17 9.09 13.43
N ALA A 190 4.43 8.72 12.18
CA ALA A 190 4.51 7.32 11.74
C ALA A 190 5.83 6.62 12.09
N ALA A 191 6.88 7.36 12.43
CA ALA A 191 8.20 6.81 12.75
C ALA A 191 8.58 7.04 14.22
N VAL A 192 9.41 6.16 14.76
CA VAL A 192 10.05 6.31 16.07
C VAL A 192 11.34 7.11 15.94
N LYS A 193 12.13 6.81 14.92
CA LYS A 193 13.37 7.54 14.62
C LYS A 193 13.06 8.85 13.91
N GLU A 194 13.91 9.84 14.16
CA GLU A 194 13.91 11.03 13.34
C GLU A 194 14.30 10.68 11.89
N LEU A 195 13.43 11.03 10.95
CA LEU A 195 13.70 10.84 9.53
C LEU A 195 14.67 11.92 9.04
N ASP A 196 15.72 11.54 8.33
CA ASP A 196 16.63 12.49 7.72
C ASP A 196 15.91 13.38 6.68
N LYS A 197 16.48 14.57 6.45
CA LYS A 197 15.87 15.57 5.57
C LYS A 197 15.55 15.01 4.18
N ARG A 198 16.44 14.20 3.62
CA ARG A 198 16.26 13.65 2.27
C ARG A 198 15.13 12.61 2.23
N THR A 199 15.03 11.77 3.22
CA THR A 199 13.91 10.83 3.37
C THR A 199 12.60 11.58 3.48
N MET A 200 12.53 12.62 4.33
CA MET A 200 11.36 13.46 4.48
C MET A 200 10.94 14.12 3.15
N GLU A 201 11.89 14.69 2.40
CA GLU A 201 11.62 15.30 1.09
C GLU A 201 11.05 14.29 0.08
N VAL A 202 11.53 13.05 0.10
CA VAL A 202 10.99 12.00 -0.78
C VAL A 202 9.57 11.60 -0.39
N LEU A 203 9.29 11.47 0.90
CA LEU A 203 7.97 11.03 1.39
C LEU A 203 6.90 12.11 1.23
N LYS A 204 7.24 13.38 1.54
CA LYS A 204 6.27 14.49 1.43
C LYS A 204 6.14 15.05 0.02
N GLY A 205 7.23 14.96 -0.78
CA GLY A 205 7.36 15.65 -2.07
C GLY A 205 6.15 15.57 -2.98
N PRO A 206 5.58 14.39 -3.26
CA PRO A 206 4.39 14.27 -4.11
C PRO A 206 3.19 15.08 -3.63
N TRP A 207 3.06 15.25 -2.31
CA TRP A 207 1.91 15.91 -1.69
C TRP A 207 2.04 17.42 -1.61
N VAL A 208 3.27 17.92 -1.47
CA VAL A 208 3.55 19.36 -1.36
C VAL A 208 3.93 20.01 -2.69
N ALA A 209 3.96 19.25 -3.78
CA ALA A 209 4.26 19.73 -5.14
C ALA A 209 3.15 20.60 -5.76
N GLY A 210 2.48 21.43 -4.97
CA GLY A 210 1.45 22.35 -5.41
C GLY A 210 0.02 21.86 -5.13
N GLU A 211 -0.96 22.50 -5.77
CA GLU A 211 -2.39 22.27 -5.50
C GLU A 211 -2.84 20.84 -5.80
N ALA A 212 -2.35 20.24 -6.87
CA ALA A 212 -2.70 18.88 -7.23
C ALA A 212 -2.25 17.86 -6.18
N GLY A 213 -1.04 18.00 -5.64
CA GLY A 213 -0.54 17.16 -4.55
C GLY A 213 -1.37 17.30 -3.28
N ARG A 214 -1.68 18.55 -2.88
CA ARG A 214 -2.54 18.83 -1.73
C ARG A 214 -3.91 18.20 -1.87
N ARG A 215 -4.59 18.43 -2.98
CA ARG A 215 -5.90 17.81 -3.26
C ARG A 215 -5.82 16.28 -3.25
N GLY A 216 -4.74 15.70 -3.78
CA GLY A 216 -4.51 14.27 -3.76
C GLY A 216 -4.38 13.72 -2.34
N PHE A 217 -3.61 14.40 -1.47
CA PHE A 217 -3.46 14.02 -0.06
C PHE A 217 -4.79 14.09 0.71
N VAL A 218 -5.51 15.20 0.58
CA VAL A 218 -6.82 15.40 1.24
C VAL A 218 -7.82 14.36 0.76
N ARG A 219 -7.93 14.15 -0.54
CA ARG A 219 -8.86 13.22 -1.17
C ARG A 219 -8.75 11.78 -0.64
N GLN A 220 -7.55 11.24 -0.50
CA GLN A 220 -7.38 9.89 0.00
C GLN A 220 -7.87 9.71 1.44
N MET A 221 -7.76 10.76 2.26
CA MET A 221 -8.28 10.74 3.64
C MET A 221 -9.81 10.86 3.67
N VAL A 222 -10.38 11.74 2.82
CA VAL A 222 -11.83 11.94 2.72
C VAL A 222 -12.54 10.67 2.21
N GLN A 223 -11.93 9.94 1.29
CA GLN A 223 -12.52 8.74 0.70
C GLN A 223 -12.27 7.47 1.53
N ALA A 224 -11.44 7.52 2.55
CA ALA A 224 -11.21 6.41 3.45
C ALA A 224 -12.49 6.06 4.22
N ASN A 225 -12.86 4.78 4.23
CA ASN A 225 -14.09 4.32 4.89
C ASN A 225 -13.99 2.87 5.38
N SER A 226 -14.84 2.49 6.35
CA SER A 226 -14.84 1.16 6.95
C SER A 226 -15.44 0.06 6.06
N ARG A 227 -16.26 0.40 5.07
CA ARG A 227 -16.91 -0.60 4.19
C ARG A 227 -15.90 -1.51 3.52
N SER A 228 -14.74 -0.97 3.17
CA SER A 228 -13.69 -1.72 2.49
C SER A 228 -13.12 -2.86 3.36
N THR A 229 -13.11 -2.72 4.69
CA THR A 229 -12.77 -3.80 5.62
C THR A 229 -13.96 -4.70 5.89
N GLU A 230 -15.14 -4.13 6.16
CA GLU A 230 -16.37 -4.86 6.51
C GLU A 230 -16.77 -5.90 5.44
N GLU A 231 -16.56 -5.59 4.16
CA GLU A 231 -16.87 -6.48 3.05
C GLU A 231 -16.03 -7.77 3.02
N VAL A 232 -14.87 -7.80 3.63
CA VAL A 232 -13.92 -8.92 3.55
C VAL A 232 -13.53 -9.53 4.89
N GLU A 233 -13.68 -8.79 5.99
CA GLU A 233 -13.21 -9.18 7.33
C GLU A 233 -13.78 -10.55 7.76
N GLY A 234 -15.04 -10.83 7.47
CA GLY A 234 -15.69 -12.11 7.77
C GLY A 234 -15.14 -13.31 6.98
N ARG A 235 -14.32 -13.06 5.96
CA ARG A 235 -13.75 -14.09 5.09
C ARG A 235 -12.26 -14.31 5.30
N TYR A 236 -11.62 -13.64 6.25
CA TYR A 236 -10.17 -13.68 6.43
C TYR A 236 -9.62 -15.08 6.73
N ALA A 237 -10.40 -15.97 7.37
CA ALA A 237 -9.98 -17.35 7.60
C ALA A 237 -9.66 -18.12 6.30
N GLU A 238 -10.36 -17.79 5.20
CA GLU A 238 -10.10 -18.41 3.89
C GLU A 238 -8.67 -18.13 3.38
N VAL A 239 -8.05 -17.01 3.78
CA VAL A 239 -6.73 -16.61 3.31
C VAL A 239 -5.66 -17.57 3.83
N GLY A 240 -5.62 -17.81 5.15
CA GLY A 240 -4.65 -18.74 5.75
C GLY A 240 -4.89 -20.20 5.44
N GLU A 241 -6.12 -20.57 5.01
CA GLU A 241 -6.42 -21.90 4.47
C GLU A 241 -5.82 -22.13 3.08
N ARG A 242 -5.65 -21.06 2.31
CA ARG A 242 -5.22 -21.13 0.91
C ARG A 242 -3.73 -20.88 0.72
N MET A 243 -3.09 -20.15 1.64
CA MET A 243 -1.68 -19.79 1.53
C MET A 243 -1.03 -19.53 2.89
N PRO A 244 0.32 -19.63 2.99
CA PRO A 244 1.04 -19.18 4.16
C PRO A 244 0.91 -17.67 4.34
N VAL A 245 0.53 -17.23 5.56
CA VAL A 245 0.44 -15.82 5.95
C VAL A 245 1.42 -15.55 7.09
N ARG A 246 2.15 -14.43 6.99
CA ARG A 246 2.99 -13.88 8.05
C ARG A 246 2.60 -12.46 8.34
N ILE A 247 2.68 -12.05 9.62
CA ILE A 247 2.41 -10.69 10.06
C ILE A 247 3.67 -10.15 10.72
N ILE A 248 4.08 -8.92 10.37
CA ILE A 248 5.17 -8.18 10.99
C ILE A 248 4.60 -6.86 11.50
N TRP A 249 5.02 -6.43 12.72
CA TRP A 249 4.46 -5.22 13.31
C TRP A 249 5.50 -4.44 14.09
N GLY A 250 5.49 -3.10 13.96
CA GLY A 250 6.26 -2.21 14.80
C GLY A 250 5.66 -2.13 16.21
N ARG A 251 6.47 -2.34 17.26
CA ARG A 251 6.03 -2.30 18.66
C ARG A 251 5.38 -0.96 19.02
N GLU A 252 5.96 0.10 18.52
CA GLU A 252 5.60 1.48 18.83
C GLU A 252 4.74 2.13 17.74
N ASP A 253 4.05 1.31 16.93
CA ASP A 253 3.10 1.84 15.94
C ASP A 253 1.98 2.62 16.64
N LYS A 254 2.04 3.95 16.50
CA LYS A 254 1.03 4.87 17.06
C LYS A 254 -0.22 4.96 16.19
N TRP A 255 -0.13 4.48 14.95
CA TRP A 255 -1.24 4.55 14.01
C TRP A 255 -2.16 3.35 14.15
N ILE A 256 -1.61 2.17 14.25
CA ILE A 256 -2.36 0.94 14.42
C ILE A 256 -1.73 0.15 15.57
N PRO A 257 -2.44 0.04 16.72
CA PRO A 257 -1.88 -0.60 17.90
C PRO A 257 -1.40 -2.03 17.63
N VAL A 258 -0.26 -2.41 18.24
CA VAL A 258 0.38 -3.71 18.05
C VAL A 258 -0.52 -4.92 18.38
N GLU A 259 -1.51 -4.72 19.25
CA GLU A 259 -2.54 -5.72 19.60
C GLU A 259 -3.36 -6.15 18.37
N THR A 260 -3.42 -5.29 17.34
CA THR A 260 -4.07 -5.59 16.05
C THR A 260 -3.37 -6.74 15.33
N ALA A 261 -2.06 -6.89 15.49
CA ALA A 261 -1.29 -7.99 14.89
C ALA A 261 -1.80 -9.37 15.35
N GLU A 262 -2.03 -9.55 16.66
CA GLU A 262 -2.54 -10.82 17.21
C GLU A 262 -4.01 -11.05 16.83
N ARG A 263 -4.82 -10.00 16.77
CA ARG A 263 -6.19 -10.08 16.28
C ARG A 263 -6.19 -10.56 14.83
N LEU A 264 -5.39 -9.96 13.96
CA LEU A 264 -5.26 -10.35 12.55
C LEU A 264 -4.68 -11.77 12.40
N ARG A 265 -3.72 -12.18 13.26
CA ARG A 265 -3.19 -13.54 13.25
C ARG A 265 -4.30 -14.57 13.44
N ALA A 266 -5.16 -14.33 14.41
CA ALA A 266 -6.29 -15.22 14.68
C ALA A 266 -7.29 -15.24 13.51
N MET A 267 -7.65 -14.07 12.97
CA MET A 267 -8.64 -13.94 11.89
C MET A 267 -8.14 -14.54 10.57
N LEU A 268 -6.89 -14.30 10.21
CA LEU A 268 -6.25 -14.76 8.97
C LEU A 268 -5.70 -16.19 9.09
N ARG A 269 -5.69 -16.80 10.29
CA ARG A 269 -4.97 -18.04 10.58
C ARG A 269 -3.50 -17.96 10.15
N ALA A 270 -2.88 -16.82 10.43
CA ALA A 270 -1.47 -16.59 10.06
C ALA A 270 -0.54 -17.52 10.85
N ARG A 271 0.56 -17.92 10.21
CA ARG A 271 1.55 -18.85 10.79
C ARG A 271 2.22 -18.27 12.03
N ASP A 272 2.66 -17.01 11.92
CA ASP A 272 3.37 -16.29 12.98
C ASP A 272 3.15 -14.79 12.92
N VAL A 273 3.43 -14.15 14.07
CA VAL A 273 3.55 -12.71 14.22
C VAL A 273 4.95 -12.39 14.68
N VAL A 274 5.59 -11.43 14.03
CA VAL A 274 6.88 -10.87 14.43
C VAL A 274 6.68 -9.43 14.86
N VAL A 275 6.99 -9.12 16.10
CA VAL A 275 7.00 -7.75 16.60
C VAL A 275 8.42 -7.22 16.58
N ILE A 276 8.64 -6.07 15.95
CA ILE A 276 9.92 -5.41 15.84
C ILE A 276 9.99 -4.26 16.84
N GLU A 277 10.87 -4.38 17.83
CA GLU A 277 11.09 -3.36 18.84
C GLU A 277 11.76 -2.10 18.25
N ARG A 278 11.48 -0.95 18.82
CA ARG A 278 11.96 0.37 18.38
C ARG A 278 11.58 0.67 16.94
N ALA A 279 10.36 0.31 16.55
CA ALA A 279 9.76 0.55 15.26
C ALA A 279 8.31 1.03 15.41
N GLY A 280 7.97 2.09 14.73
CA GLY A 280 6.60 2.57 14.53
C GLY A 280 5.98 2.02 13.26
N HIS A 281 4.99 2.72 12.74
CA HIS A 281 4.29 2.36 11.51
C HIS A 281 5.22 2.33 10.27
N LEU A 282 6.26 3.16 10.24
CA LEU A 282 7.30 3.16 9.21
C LEU A 282 8.47 2.24 9.58
N VAL A 283 8.21 0.97 9.88
CA VAL A 283 9.22 -0.03 10.26
C VAL A 283 10.37 -0.12 9.27
N MET A 284 10.12 0.13 7.97
CA MET A 284 11.14 0.12 6.92
C MET A 284 12.20 1.22 7.08
N TYR A 285 11.91 2.28 7.83
CA TYR A 285 12.87 3.35 8.15
C TYR A 285 13.40 3.23 9.58
N ASP A 286 12.57 2.77 10.51
CA ASP A 286 12.96 2.61 11.92
C ASP A 286 13.91 1.43 12.13
N GLN A 287 13.61 0.28 11.54
CA GLN A 287 14.35 -0.98 11.70
C GLN A 287 14.51 -1.71 10.36
N GLY A 288 14.98 -0.98 9.34
CA GLY A 288 15.09 -1.49 7.97
C GLY A 288 15.90 -2.75 7.82
N GLU A 289 17.04 -2.84 8.51
CA GLU A 289 17.91 -4.02 8.50
C GLU A 289 17.20 -5.25 9.11
N ARG A 290 16.51 -5.05 10.23
CA ARG A 290 15.75 -6.12 10.88
C ARG A 290 14.61 -6.59 9.97
N LEU A 291 13.86 -5.67 9.38
CA LEU A 291 12.81 -6.01 8.43
C LEU A 291 13.37 -6.79 7.23
N GLY A 292 14.53 -6.38 6.71
CA GLY A 292 15.20 -7.08 5.60
C GLY A 292 15.52 -8.54 5.93
N LEU A 293 16.04 -8.80 7.15
CA LEU A 293 16.31 -10.17 7.62
C LEU A 293 15.03 -11.00 7.74
N GLU A 294 13.96 -10.41 8.27
CA GLU A 294 12.67 -11.09 8.43
C GLU A 294 12.02 -11.43 7.08
N LEU A 295 12.10 -10.51 6.11
CA LEU A 295 11.59 -10.74 4.75
C LEU A 295 12.43 -11.81 4.02
N GLY A 296 13.76 -11.73 4.09
CA GLY A 296 14.64 -12.71 3.47
C GLY A 296 14.42 -14.12 4.04
N TRP A 297 14.33 -14.25 5.37
CA TRP A 297 14.04 -15.52 6.02
C TRP A 297 12.67 -16.07 5.60
N TRP A 298 11.61 -15.25 5.67
CA TRP A 298 10.27 -15.65 5.26
C TRP A 298 10.21 -16.15 3.82
N LEU A 299 10.72 -15.37 2.88
CA LEU A 299 10.69 -15.72 1.47
C LEU A 299 11.50 -16.99 1.18
N SER A 300 12.62 -17.22 1.89
CA SER A 300 13.39 -18.45 1.75
C SER A 300 12.62 -19.73 2.18
N LEU A 301 11.68 -19.59 3.12
CA LEU A 301 10.84 -20.69 3.58
C LEU A 301 9.70 -21.03 2.62
N VAL A 302 9.11 -20.00 1.98
CA VAL A 302 7.88 -20.15 1.20
C VAL A 302 8.12 -20.23 -0.31
N SER A 303 9.36 -20.02 -0.77
CA SER A 303 9.76 -20.17 -2.18
C SER A 303 10.36 -21.54 -2.53
N ARG A 304 10.31 -22.49 -1.58
CA ARG A 304 10.81 -23.87 -1.78
C ARG A 304 9.82 -24.78 -2.47
#